data_d6fa65650c143564640c8d88b75a6697
#
_entry.id   d6fa65650c143564640c8d88b75a6697
#
_cell.length_a   1.000
_cell.length_b   1.000
_cell.length_c   1.000
_cell.angle_alpha   90.00
_cell.angle_beta   90.00
_cell.angle_gamma   90.00
#
_symmetry.space_group_name_H-M   'P 1'
#
loop_
_entity.id
_entity.type
_entity.pdbx_description
1 polymer ?
#
loop_
_entity_poly.entity_id
_entity_poly.type
_entity_poly.pdbx_seq_one_letter_code
_entity_poly.pdbx_strand_id
1 'polypeptide(L)'
;MALLGASFQIGRSALAAYQSAIAITGQNIANVGNPNYARLSGRLTALEGGMTLSGIAPGGGVNLSGLQRHVDAAVEARLRMSASLRAGSQATYDVLSQVESLYNELSNYDLSTQLSTFFNGFSELQNDPDEITARNLVLDQADAVIGTLRRQRAALLRQATDLDAAVREGAQRANQIATEIASLNEEIVTQDARGPGFSAPLRDRRDALLRELSELMDIQVRERDNGAINVYVGSEPLVEFNHSRGLEVQTELSDGLSRATVRFADNHGTVVMSTGRLAAQIQARDEHLVGQLQSLDQLARGLIYEVNRVHSTGCGLVGYTNITGTYAVNNRQAALNSAAAGLDFPVNNGTFIVHLRNRSSGETITRQIEVDLDGIGTDTSLESLAQQLDGVPNLTAGVTADGRLQLSAGSGYEFWFSEDSSGALAALGVGTFFTGTDAASIDVNSTLRSDARLLAASLTGEAADGENAGRLAILGTQSSALLSNQGIQDFQARMVNTVASAAATAATAQEAADAVHSGLMAQREAISGVSLDEEAINLTTYERAYQAAARYFDILNILSTEVLNLVSTR
;
A
#
# COMPACT_ATOMS: atom_id res chain seq x y z
N MET A 1 -6.15 20.95 76.95
CA MET A 1 -7.17 20.73 75.89
C MET A 1 -6.65 21.05 74.48
N ALA A 2 -6.00 22.16 74.19
CA ALA A 2 -5.47 22.47 72.83
C ALA A 2 -4.40 21.49 72.31
N LEU A 3 -3.47 21.05 73.16
CA LEU A 3 -2.43 20.07 72.79
C LEU A 3 -3.00 18.67 72.54
N LEU A 4 -4.00 18.24 73.29
CA LEU A 4 -4.72 17.00 73.05
C LEU A 4 -5.47 17.01 71.71
N GLY A 5 -6.13 18.12 71.38
CA GLY A 5 -6.79 18.32 70.09
C GLY A 5 -5.81 18.23 68.89
N ALA A 6 -4.64 18.83 69.02
CA ALA A 6 -3.57 18.73 68.01
C ALA A 6 -3.06 17.28 67.86
N SER A 7 -2.87 16.57 68.98
CA SER A 7 -2.45 15.14 68.94
C SER A 7 -3.50 14.24 68.29
N PHE A 8 -4.82 14.46 68.55
CA PHE A 8 -5.92 13.76 67.84
C PHE A 8 -5.91 14.02 66.35
N GLN A 9 -5.62 15.27 65.92
CA GLN A 9 -5.54 15.63 64.53
C GLN A 9 -4.36 14.93 63.86
N ILE A 10 -3.18 14.82 64.52
CA ILE A 10 -2.03 14.05 64.05
C ILE A 10 -2.41 12.56 63.83
N GLY A 11 -3.02 11.93 64.84
CA GLY A 11 -3.45 10.52 64.76
C GLY A 11 -4.46 10.27 63.61
N ARG A 12 -5.47 11.16 63.50
CA ARG A 12 -6.48 11.06 62.44
C ARG A 12 -5.87 11.26 61.03
N SER A 13 -5.01 12.23 60.85
CA SER A 13 -4.36 12.51 59.58
C SER A 13 -3.45 11.35 59.18
N ALA A 14 -2.71 10.75 60.12
CA ALA A 14 -1.87 9.58 59.86
C ALA A 14 -2.70 8.36 59.43
N LEU A 15 -3.80 8.05 60.12
CA LEU A 15 -4.71 6.94 59.76
C LEU A 15 -5.24 7.12 58.35
N ALA A 16 -5.75 8.32 57.99
CA ALA A 16 -6.29 8.60 56.67
C ALA A 16 -5.23 8.50 55.56
N ALA A 17 -4.03 9.00 55.83
CA ALA A 17 -2.92 8.98 54.87
C ALA A 17 -2.43 7.56 54.58
N TYR A 18 -2.27 6.71 55.63
CA TYR A 18 -1.82 5.32 55.45
C TYR A 18 -2.92 4.43 54.86
N GLN A 19 -4.21 4.67 55.19
CA GLN A 19 -5.33 3.99 54.54
C GLN A 19 -5.34 4.26 53.02
N SER A 20 -5.13 5.51 52.63
CA SER A 20 -5.03 5.87 51.21
C SER A 20 -3.79 5.24 50.55
N ALA A 21 -2.66 5.20 51.23
CA ALA A 21 -1.44 4.54 50.72
C ALA A 21 -1.65 3.04 50.51
N ILE A 22 -2.31 2.35 51.43
CA ILE A 22 -2.70 0.93 51.30
C ILE A 22 -3.61 0.72 50.10
N ALA A 23 -4.61 1.60 49.88
CA ALA A 23 -5.50 1.51 48.74
C ALA A 23 -4.76 1.70 47.40
N ILE A 24 -3.79 2.62 47.33
CA ILE A 24 -2.95 2.84 46.14
C ILE A 24 -2.10 1.60 45.83
N THR A 25 -1.45 1.02 46.85
CA THR A 25 -0.65 -0.20 46.72
C THR A 25 -1.53 -1.38 46.27
N GLY A 26 -2.74 -1.49 46.82
CA GLY A 26 -3.72 -2.51 46.40
C GLY A 26 -4.13 -2.33 44.93
N GLN A 27 -4.29 -1.10 44.46
CA GLN A 27 -4.60 -0.80 43.05
C GLN A 27 -3.42 -1.14 42.14
N ASN A 28 -2.18 -0.85 42.54
CA ASN A 28 -0.99 -1.26 41.80
C ASN A 28 -0.92 -2.79 41.67
N ILE A 29 -1.11 -3.53 42.77
CA ILE A 29 -1.12 -5.00 42.77
C ILE A 29 -2.20 -5.56 41.86
N ALA A 30 -3.42 -4.98 41.91
CA ALA A 30 -4.53 -5.41 41.07
C ALA A 30 -4.29 -5.18 39.55
N ASN A 31 -3.40 -4.26 39.19
CA ASN A 31 -3.07 -3.91 37.80
C ASN A 31 -1.70 -4.44 37.36
N VAL A 32 -1.08 -5.35 38.11
CA VAL A 32 0.17 -5.99 37.69
C VAL A 32 -0.02 -6.68 36.33
N GLY A 33 0.93 -6.49 35.40
CA GLY A 33 0.84 -7.06 34.05
C GLY A 33 -0.12 -6.33 33.10
N ASN A 34 -0.78 -5.26 33.52
CA ASN A 34 -1.58 -4.43 32.63
C ASN A 34 -0.67 -3.44 31.86
N PRO A 35 -0.47 -3.61 30.54
CA PRO A 35 0.46 -2.79 29.76
C PRO A 35 0.01 -1.32 29.62
N ASN A 36 -1.24 -1.00 29.94
CA ASN A 36 -1.80 0.33 29.86
C ASN A 36 -1.81 1.06 31.21
N TYR A 37 -1.36 0.42 32.28
CA TYR A 37 -1.30 0.99 33.61
C TYR A 37 0.08 1.57 33.92
N ALA A 38 0.11 2.73 34.57
CA ALA A 38 1.33 3.29 35.14
C ALA A 38 1.26 3.21 36.67
N ARG A 39 2.32 2.68 37.29
CA ARG A 39 2.45 2.58 38.75
C ARG A 39 2.16 3.92 39.40
N LEU A 40 1.36 3.91 40.46
CA LEU A 40 1.01 5.08 41.25
C LEU A 40 1.73 5.08 42.60
N SER A 41 2.16 6.24 43.06
CA SER A 41 2.61 6.45 44.44
C SER A 41 1.90 7.62 45.06
N GLY A 42 1.62 7.53 46.36
CA GLY A 42 1.05 8.61 47.13
C GLY A 42 2.17 9.55 47.66
N ARG A 43 2.04 10.86 47.37
CA ARG A 43 2.95 11.85 47.93
C ARG A 43 2.47 12.26 49.32
N LEU A 44 3.19 11.76 50.36
CA LEU A 44 2.94 12.11 51.75
C LEU A 44 3.72 13.37 52.12
N THR A 45 3.06 14.38 52.64
CA THR A 45 3.66 15.64 53.09
C THR A 45 3.30 15.91 54.53
N ALA A 46 4.28 16.41 55.32
CA ALA A 46 4.02 16.84 56.67
C ALA A 46 3.15 18.09 56.67
N LEU A 47 2.11 18.12 57.54
CA LEU A 47 1.32 19.32 57.78
C LEU A 47 2.03 20.20 58.82
N GLU A 48 2.18 21.49 58.50
CA GLU A 48 2.72 22.47 59.44
C GLU A 48 1.79 22.62 60.66
N GLY A 49 2.35 22.65 61.84
CA GLY A 49 1.61 22.87 63.08
C GLY A 49 1.23 24.34 63.28
N GLY A 50 0.07 24.59 63.88
CA GLY A 50 -0.29 25.94 64.30
C GLY A 50 0.57 26.45 65.45
N MET A 51 0.83 27.78 65.53
CA MET A 51 1.52 28.41 66.65
C MET A 51 0.78 28.17 67.98
N THR A 52 1.48 27.67 68.98
CA THR A 52 0.99 27.56 70.35
C THR A 52 1.46 28.72 71.19
N LEU A 53 0.73 29.08 72.25
CA LEU A 53 1.11 30.15 73.19
C LEU A 53 2.48 29.94 73.87
N SER A 54 3.05 28.72 73.81
CA SER A 54 4.36 28.36 74.39
C SER A 54 5.51 28.37 73.40
N GLY A 55 5.31 28.76 72.13
CA GLY A 55 6.34 28.86 71.11
C GLY A 55 6.78 27.51 70.51
N ILE A 56 6.34 26.37 70.99
CA ILE A 56 6.58 25.05 70.44
C ILE A 56 5.34 24.62 69.65
N ALA A 57 5.44 24.59 68.32
CA ALA A 57 4.39 24.09 67.44
C ALA A 57 4.65 22.60 67.13
N PRO A 58 3.93 21.67 67.72
CA PRO A 58 3.96 20.30 67.26
C PRO A 58 3.43 20.26 65.81
N GLY A 59 4.06 19.44 64.94
CA GLY A 59 3.60 19.31 63.55
C GLY A 59 2.12 18.98 63.45
N GLY A 60 1.47 19.32 62.36
CA GLY A 60 0.00 19.10 62.14
C GLY A 60 -0.34 17.66 61.72
N GLY A 61 0.65 16.75 61.60
CA GLY A 61 0.47 15.41 61.13
C GLY A 61 0.95 15.20 59.66
N VAL A 62 0.35 14.30 58.95
CA VAL A 62 0.70 13.94 57.55
C VAL A 62 -0.54 14.01 56.67
N ASN A 63 -0.39 14.46 55.45
CA ASN A 63 -1.45 14.48 54.45
C ASN A 63 -0.95 13.83 53.16
N LEU A 64 -1.88 13.14 52.44
CA LEU A 64 -1.69 12.73 51.07
C LEU A 64 -1.94 13.96 50.18
N SER A 65 -0.85 14.58 49.70
CA SER A 65 -0.92 15.82 48.91
C SER A 65 -1.23 15.60 47.43
N GLY A 66 -1.15 14.36 46.96
CA GLY A 66 -1.47 13.98 45.58
C GLY A 66 -1.00 12.60 45.22
N LEU A 67 -1.41 12.14 44.05
CA LEU A 67 -0.95 10.93 43.40
C LEU A 67 0.11 11.25 42.36
N GLN A 68 1.17 10.47 42.32
CA GLN A 68 2.22 10.60 41.32
C GLN A 68 2.24 9.35 40.45
N ARG A 69 2.10 9.54 39.13
CA ARG A 69 2.30 8.50 38.12
C ARG A 69 3.79 8.36 37.83
N HIS A 70 4.29 7.12 37.78
CA HIS A 70 5.65 6.83 37.37
C HIS A 70 5.73 6.67 35.86
N VAL A 71 5.87 7.77 35.12
CA VAL A 71 5.92 7.83 33.67
C VAL A 71 7.08 8.71 33.24
N ASP A 72 7.87 8.23 32.28
CA ASP A 72 8.89 9.01 31.60
C ASP A 72 8.37 9.50 30.25
N ALA A 73 8.16 10.80 30.12
CA ALA A 73 7.61 11.41 28.91
C ALA A 73 8.50 11.19 27.66
N ALA A 74 9.83 11.12 27.85
CA ALA A 74 10.77 10.88 26.75
C ALA A 74 10.72 9.43 26.28
N VAL A 75 10.54 8.47 27.19
CA VAL A 75 10.36 7.05 26.84
C VAL A 75 9.03 6.86 26.13
N GLU A 76 7.94 7.45 26.62
CA GLU A 76 6.63 7.38 25.97
C GLU A 76 6.64 8.02 24.57
N ALA A 77 7.36 9.13 24.38
CA ALA A 77 7.50 9.74 23.06
C ALA A 77 8.25 8.84 22.07
N ARG A 78 9.37 8.23 22.51
CA ARG A 78 10.12 7.26 21.69
C ARG A 78 9.31 6.00 21.40
N LEU A 79 8.53 5.54 22.37
CA LEU A 79 7.65 4.38 22.21
C LEU A 79 6.57 4.63 21.15
N ARG A 80 5.92 5.80 21.17
CA ARG A 80 4.97 6.18 20.12
C ARG A 80 5.61 6.23 18.74
N MET A 81 6.80 6.82 18.62
CA MET A 81 7.54 6.85 17.35
C MET A 81 7.90 5.44 16.87
N SER A 82 8.37 4.57 17.77
CA SER A 82 8.69 3.18 17.41
C SER A 82 7.45 2.35 17.06
N ALA A 83 6.31 2.61 17.69
CA ALA A 83 5.03 1.97 17.36
C ALA A 83 4.58 2.33 15.93
N SER A 84 4.72 3.62 15.56
CA SER A 84 4.44 4.10 14.20
C SER A 84 5.34 3.44 13.16
N LEU A 85 6.65 3.41 13.41
CA LEU A 85 7.62 2.76 12.51
C LEU A 85 7.34 1.26 12.37
N ARG A 86 7.10 0.56 13.47
CA ARG A 86 6.76 -0.86 13.49
C ARG A 86 5.50 -1.16 12.68
N ALA A 87 4.42 -0.41 12.96
CA ALA A 87 3.15 -0.61 12.27
C ALA A 87 3.25 -0.30 10.76
N GLY A 88 4.03 0.71 10.39
CA GLY A 88 4.32 1.05 8.99
C GLY A 88 5.14 -0.02 8.29
N SER A 89 6.26 -0.47 8.88
CA SER A 89 7.10 -1.52 8.32
C SER A 89 6.34 -2.84 8.16
N GLN A 90 5.53 -3.22 9.16
CA GLN A 90 4.67 -4.40 9.07
C GLN A 90 3.68 -4.29 7.91
N ALA A 91 2.99 -3.16 7.76
CA ALA A 91 2.02 -2.94 6.67
C ALA A 91 2.70 -2.99 5.29
N THR A 92 3.90 -2.43 5.15
CA THR A 92 4.67 -2.49 3.90
C THR A 92 5.08 -3.93 3.58
N TYR A 93 5.58 -4.68 4.57
CA TYR A 93 5.95 -6.09 4.39
C TYR A 93 4.74 -6.94 3.99
N ASP A 94 3.61 -6.78 4.66
CA ASP A 94 2.38 -7.52 4.37
C ASP A 94 1.93 -7.31 2.91
N VAL A 95 1.94 -6.07 2.43
CA VAL A 95 1.57 -5.74 1.04
C VAL A 95 2.54 -6.36 0.06
N LEU A 96 3.86 -6.17 0.27
CA LEU A 96 4.88 -6.67 -0.67
C LEU A 96 4.95 -8.20 -0.71
N SER A 97 4.80 -8.86 0.44
CA SER A 97 4.72 -10.33 0.52
C SER A 97 3.49 -10.88 -0.21
N GLN A 98 2.34 -10.18 -0.14
CA GLN A 98 1.17 -10.54 -0.92
C GLN A 98 1.40 -10.36 -2.42
N VAL A 99 2.03 -9.25 -2.85
CA VAL A 99 2.38 -9.02 -4.27
C VAL A 99 3.36 -10.09 -4.76
N GLU A 100 4.41 -10.42 -3.98
CA GLU A 100 5.37 -11.47 -4.31
C GLU A 100 4.66 -12.81 -4.54
N SER A 101 3.70 -13.15 -3.68
CA SER A 101 2.93 -14.40 -3.78
C SER A 101 2.08 -14.51 -5.05
N LEU A 102 1.71 -13.38 -5.69
CA LEU A 102 0.93 -13.38 -6.94
C LEU A 102 1.77 -13.87 -8.14
N TYR A 103 3.08 -13.71 -8.09
CA TYR A 103 3.94 -14.15 -9.19
C TYR A 103 4.20 -15.66 -9.17
N ASN A 104 4.19 -16.29 -7.98
CA ASN A 104 4.26 -17.74 -7.75
C ASN A 104 5.28 -18.48 -8.64
N GLU A 105 6.50 -17.92 -8.74
CA GLU A 105 7.59 -18.38 -9.62
C GLU A 105 8.05 -19.84 -9.39
N LEU A 106 7.53 -20.49 -8.34
CA LEU A 106 7.86 -21.89 -8.02
C LEU A 106 6.85 -22.89 -8.59
N SER A 107 5.88 -22.43 -9.40
CA SER A 107 4.87 -23.30 -10.03
C SER A 107 5.12 -23.42 -11.53
N ASN A 108 4.75 -24.56 -12.12
CA ASN A 108 4.77 -24.75 -13.57
C ASN A 108 3.72 -23.90 -14.34
N TYR A 109 3.01 -23.02 -13.63
CA TYR A 109 1.97 -22.14 -14.18
C TYR A 109 2.31 -20.66 -14.00
N ASP A 110 3.56 -20.34 -13.60
CA ASP A 110 4.05 -18.98 -13.54
C ASP A 110 4.19 -18.34 -14.93
N LEU A 111 4.27 -17.01 -14.98
CA LEU A 111 4.32 -16.27 -16.23
C LEU A 111 5.62 -16.54 -17.02
N SER A 112 6.75 -16.76 -16.33
CA SER A 112 8.04 -17.07 -16.96
C SER A 112 7.99 -18.38 -17.73
N THR A 113 7.47 -19.44 -17.08
CA THR A 113 7.26 -20.74 -17.71
C THR A 113 6.28 -20.66 -18.89
N GLN A 114 5.17 -19.91 -18.74
CA GLN A 114 4.19 -19.74 -19.82
C GLN A 114 4.78 -19.00 -21.03
N LEU A 115 5.54 -17.92 -20.81
CA LEU A 115 6.24 -17.20 -21.89
C LEU A 115 7.25 -18.09 -22.59
N SER A 116 8.05 -18.85 -21.83
CA SER A 116 9.04 -19.79 -22.40
C SER A 116 8.36 -20.87 -23.24
N THR A 117 7.25 -21.42 -22.75
CA THR A 117 6.46 -22.43 -23.46
C THR A 117 5.89 -21.86 -24.75
N PHE A 118 5.35 -20.65 -24.72
CA PHE A 118 4.80 -19.96 -25.90
C PHE A 118 5.86 -19.74 -27.00
N PHE A 119 7.06 -19.23 -26.63
CA PHE A 119 8.12 -19.04 -27.62
C PHE A 119 8.70 -20.36 -28.12
N ASN A 120 8.80 -21.39 -27.27
CA ASN A 120 9.19 -22.73 -27.68
C ASN A 120 8.19 -23.38 -28.66
N GLY A 121 6.89 -23.08 -28.51
CA GLY A 121 5.88 -23.52 -29.46
C GLY A 121 6.11 -23.04 -30.90
N PHE A 122 6.66 -21.81 -31.06
CA PHE A 122 7.10 -21.33 -32.37
C PHE A 122 8.34 -22.06 -32.88
N SER A 123 9.25 -22.50 -32.00
CA SER A 123 10.39 -23.32 -32.39
C SER A 123 9.96 -24.71 -32.89
N GLU A 124 8.93 -25.30 -32.28
CA GLU A 124 8.33 -26.55 -32.74
C GLU A 124 7.61 -26.34 -34.08
N LEU A 125 6.87 -25.25 -34.24
CA LEU A 125 6.20 -24.88 -35.47
C LEU A 125 7.21 -24.59 -36.62
N GLN A 126 8.39 -24.10 -36.31
CA GLN A 126 9.48 -23.91 -37.32
C GLN A 126 9.86 -25.21 -37.98
N ASN A 127 9.88 -26.33 -37.23
CA ASN A 127 10.28 -27.62 -37.74
C ASN A 127 9.20 -28.28 -38.61
N ASP A 128 7.93 -28.10 -38.24
CA ASP A 128 6.75 -28.68 -38.93
C ASP A 128 5.72 -27.59 -39.22
N PRO A 129 6.00 -26.63 -40.12
CA PRO A 129 5.18 -25.43 -40.33
C PRO A 129 3.82 -25.71 -41.00
N ASP A 130 3.62 -26.82 -41.66
CA ASP A 130 2.40 -27.25 -42.29
C ASP A 130 1.45 -28.00 -41.33
N GLU A 131 1.94 -28.39 -40.12
CA GLU A 131 1.15 -29.15 -39.16
C GLU A 131 0.13 -28.27 -38.43
N ILE A 132 -1.17 -28.55 -38.64
CA ILE A 132 -2.27 -27.77 -38.02
C ILE A 132 -2.30 -27.91 -36.50
N THR A 133 -1.90 -29.08 -35.98
CA THR A 133 -1.87 -29.34 -34.53
C THR A 133 -0.84 -28.43 -33.83
N ALA A 134 0.37 -28.24 -34.42
CA ALA A 134 1.38 -27.34 -33.91
C ALA A 134 0.91 -25.88 -33.89
N ARG A 135 0.19 -25.44 -34.92
CA ARG A 135 -0.44 -24.11 -35.00
C ARG A 135 -1.47 -23.87 -33.90
N ASN A 136 -2.35 -24.83 -33.67
CA ASN A 136 -3.34 -24.76 -32.60
C ASN A 136 -2.67 -24.75 -31.23
N LEU A 137 -1.59 -25.52 -31.02
CA LEU A 137 -0.83 -25.54 -29.78
C LEU A 137 -0.24 -24.15 -29.44
N VAL A 138 0.30 -23.43 -30.43
CA VAL A 138 0.80 -22.06 -30.24
C VAL A 138 -0.34 -21.12 -29.80
N LEU A 139 -1.55 -21.25 -30.37
CA LEU A 139 -2.70 -20.45 -29.97
C LEU A 139 -3.13 -20.76 -28.52
N ASP A 140 -3.15 -22.05 -28.14
CA ASP A 140 -3.48 -22.48 -26.77
C ASP A 140 -2.43 -21.97 -25.74
N GLN A 141 -1.15 -21.99 -26.12
CA GLN A 141 -0.07 -21.44 -25.29
C GLN A 141 -0.19 -19.92 -25.12
N ALA A 142 -0.57 -19.22 -26.21
CA ALA A 142 -0.88 -17.78 -26.12
C ALA A 142 -2.04 -17.48 -25.15
N ASP A 143 -3.09 -18.30 -25.19
CA ASP A 143 -4.23 -18.18 -24.27
C ASP A 143 -3.81 -18.41 -22.81
N ALA A 144 -2.86 -19.30 -22.54
CA ALA A 144 -2.32 -19.51 -21.22
C ALA A 144 -1.57 -18.26 -20.69
N VAL A 145 -0.73 -17.64 -21.54
CA VAL A 145 -0.02 -16.37 -21.23
C VAL A 145 -1.04 -15.26 -20.94
N ILE A 146 -2.01 -15.06 -21.84
CA ILE A 146 -3.07 -14.05 -21.70
C ILE A 146 -3.83 -14.24 -20.38
N GLY A 147 -4.24 -15.49 -20.10
CA GLY A 147 -4.95 -15.83 -18.88
C GLY A 147 -4.15 -15.51 -17.63
N THR A 148 -2.84 -15.70 -17.64
CA THR A 148 -1.96 -15.39 -16.50
C THR A 148 -1.78 -13.88 -16.33
N LEU A 149 -1.52 -13.13 -17.40
CA LEU A 149 -1.41 -11.66 -17.37
C LEU A 149 -2.69 -11.02 -16.81
N ARG A 150 -3.87 -11.44 -17.32
CA ARG A 150 -5.17 -10.94 -16.86
C ARG A 150 -5.44 -11.28 -15.39
N ARG A 151 -5.10 -12.49 -14.93
CA ARG A 151 -5.26 -12.89 -13.52
C ARG A 151 -4.37 -12.07 -12.60
N GLN A 152 -3.09 -11.89 -12.94
CA GLN A 152 -2.15 -11.11 -12.14
C GLN A 152 -2.61 -9.65 -12.04
N ARG A 153 -2.99 -9.04 -13.18
CA ARG A 153 -3.51 -7.66 -13.19
C ARG A 153 -4.76 -7.51 -12.33
N ALA A 154 -5.72 -8.41 -12.45
CA ALA A 154 -6.94 -8.38 -11.65
C ALA A 154 -6.67 -8.57 -10.16
N ALA A 155 -5.66 -9.36 -9.78
CA ALA A 155 -5.25 -9.55 -8.39
C ALA A 155 -4.61 -8.27 -7.82
N LEU A 156 -3.72 -7.61 -8.56
CA LEU A 156 -3.11 -6.33 -8.17
C LEU A 156 -4.18 -5.23 -7.99
N LEU A 157 -5.17 -5.16 -8.89
CA LEU A 157 -6.28 -4.21 -8.77
C LEU A 157 -7.16 -4.46 -7.53
N ARG A 158 -7.45 -5.73 -7.23
CA ARG A 158 -8.18 -6.08 -5.99
C ARG A 158 -7.41 -5.65 -4.76
N GLN A 159 -6.10 -5.95 -4.71
CA GLN A 159 -5.26 -5.55 -3.58
C GLN A 159 -5.20 -4.02 -3.40
N ALA A 160 -5.14 -3.24 -4.48
CA ALA A 160 -5.22 -1.79 -4.40
C ALA A 160 -6.56 -1.31 -3.82
N THR A 161 -7.66 -1.95 -4.21
CA THR A 161 -9.01 -1.66 -3.67
C THR A 161 -9.12 -2.02 -2.18
N ASP A 162 -8.52 -3.14 -1.77
CA ASP A 162 -8.51 -3.59 -0.38
C ASP A 162 -7.68 -2.64 0.50
N LEU A 163 -6.56 -2.12 -0.02
CA LEU A 163 -5.78 -1.09 0.67
C LEU A 163 -6.56 0.21 0.83
N ASP A 164 -7.31 0.64 -0.18
CA ASP A 164 -8.19 1.81 -0.06
C ASP A 164 -9.29 1.63 0.99
N ALA A 165 -9.82 0.43 1.12
CA ALA A 165 -10.78 0.11 2.19
C ALA A 165 -10.11 0.14 3.57
N ALA A 166 -8.90 -0.43 3.71
CA ALA A 166 -8.13 -0.40 4.94
C ALA A 166 -7.73 1.03 5.36
N VAL A 167 -7.37 1.88 4.41
CA VAL A 167 -7.09 3.31 4.66
C VAL A 167 -8.34 4.03 5.19
N ARG A 168 -9.53 3.75 4.62
CA ARG A 168 -10.79 4.34 5.13
C ARG A 168 -11.11 3.89 6.55
N GLU A 169 -10.98 2.60 6.84
CA GLU A 169 -11.22 2.06 8.17
C GLU A 169 -10.23 2.63 9.19
N GLY A 170 -8.95 2.67 8.85
CA GLY A 170 -7.91 3.25 9.71
C GLY A 170 -8.11 4.73 9.98
N ALA A 171 -8.51 5.52 8.98
CA ALA A 171 -8.83 6.94 9.14
C ALA A 171 -10.07 7.16 10.02
N GLN A 172 -11.11 6.33 9.89
CA GLN A 172 -12.27 6.36 10.76
C GLN A 172 -11.90 6.04 12.21
N ARG A 173 -11.05 5.03 12.42
CA ARG A 173 -10.54 4.67 13.75
C ARG A 173 -9.72 5.80 14.36
N ALA A 174 -8.80 6.39 13.58
CA ALA A 174 -8.01 7.56 14.01
C ALA A 174 -8.91 8.74 14.42
N ASN A 175 -9.98 8.97 13.69
CA ASN A 175 -10.96 10.02 13.99
C ASN A 175 -11.70 9.77 15.31
N GLN A 176 -12.11 8.52 15.57
CA GLN A 176 -12.73 8.13 16.84
C GLN A 176 -11.78 8.37 18.02
N ILE A 177 -10.52 7.92 17.87
CA ILE A 177 -9.49 8.10 18.89
C ILE A 177 -9.21 9.58 19.14
N ALA A 178 -9.09 10.39 18.10
CA ALA A 178 -8.87 11.83 18.23
C ALA A 178 -10.00 12.52 18.98
N THR A 179 -11.23 12.13 18.73
CA THR A 179 -12.42 12.65 19.43
C THR A 179 -12.45 12.24 20.90
N GLU A 180 -12.10 10.98 21.21
CA GLU A 180 -12.02 10.49 22.60
C GLU A 180 -10.89 11.18 23.37
N ILE A 181 -9.72 11.41 22.74
CA ILE A 181 -8.63 12.19 23.35
C ILE A 181 -9.06 13.61 23.68
N ALA A 182 -9.81 14.27 22.79
CA ALA A 182 -10.34 15.61 23.03
C ALA A 182 -11.29 15.64 24.25
N SER A 183 -12.18 14.66 24.38
CA SER A 183 -13.06 14.52 25.55
C SER A 183 -12.28 14.26 26.85
N LEU A 184 -11.30 13.34 26.79
CA LEU A 184 -10.45 13.05 27.95
C LEU A 184 -9.64 14.26 28.41
N ASN A 185 -9.19 15.12 27.51
CA ASN A 185 -8.50 16.36 27.87
C ASN A 185 -9.36 17.25 28.76
N GLU A 186 -10.64 17.44 28.44
CA GLU A 186 -11.59 18.23 29.22
C GLU A 186 -11.84 17.61 30.60
N GLU A 187 -12.03 16.29 30.64
CA GLU A 187 -12.23 15.56 31.89
C GLU A 187 -10.99 15.62 32.80
N ILE A 188 -9.78 15.47 32.24
CA ILE A 188 -8.51 15.55 32.98
C ILE A 188 -8.36 16.93 33.63
N VAL A 189 -8.58 18.02 32.88
CA VAL A 189 -8.49 19.38 33.42
C VAL A 189 -9.51 19.59 34.56
N THR A 190 -10.73 19.06 34.41
CA THR A 190 -11.78 19.16 35.41
C THR A 190 -11.45 18.36 36.68
N GLN A 191 -10.86 17.16 36.55
CA GLN A 191 -10.48 16.33 37.68
C GLN A 191 -9.25 16.88 38.42
N ASP A 192 -8.25 17.38 37.71
CA ASP A 192 -7.04 17.93 38.29
C ASP A 192 -7.31 19.26 39.03
N ALA A 193 -8.36 19.98 38.66
CA ALA A 193 -8.85 21.14 39.43
C ALA A 193 -9.31 20.78 40.86
N ARG A 194 -9.70 19.51 41.11
CA ARG A 194 -10.07 18.99 42.42
C ARG A 194 -8.89 18.60 43.31
N GLY A 195 -7.74 18.36 42.69
CA GLY A 195 -6.50 18.00 43.36
C GLY A 195 -5.53 17.26 42.44
N PRO A 196 -4.20 17.40 42.66
CA PRO A 196 -3.18 16.77 41.83
C PRO A 196 -3.27 15.24 41.78
N GLY A 197 -3.36 14.67 40.57
CA GLY A 197 -3.33 13.23 40.32
C GLY A 197 -4.67 12.49 40.38
N PHE A 198 -5.79 13.19 40.62
CA PHE A 198 -7.11 12.56 40.53
C PHE A 198 -7.48 12.09 39.13
N SER A 199 -6.83 12.63 38.10
CA SER A 199 -7.00 12.26 36.70
C SER A 199 -6.14 11.06 36.27
N ALA A 200 -5.39 10.38 37.18
CA ALA A 200 -4.45 9.34 36.80
C ALA A 200 -5.05 8.23 35.88
N PRO A 201 -6.24 7.66 36.16
CA PRO A 201 -6.84 6.66 35.28
C PRO A 201 -7.22 7.21 33.89
N LEU A 202 -7.65 8.47 33.82
CA LEU A 202 -7.97 9.13 32.54
C LEU A 202 -6.71 9.37 31.70
N ARG A 203 -5.61 9.71 32.36
CA ARG A 203 -4.30 9.86 31.71
C ARG A 203 -3.79 8.52 31.19
N ASP A 204 -3.95 7.41 31.93
CA ASP A 204 -3.62 6.06 31.47
C ASP A 204 -4.44 5.68 30.23
N ARG A 205 -5.75 5.97 30.23
CA ARG A 205 -6.62 5.76 29.06
C ARG A 205 -6.18 6.59 27.88
N ARG A 206 -5.86 7.87 28.08
CA ARG A 206 -5.37 8.77 27.03
C ARG A 206 -4.05 8.29 26.44
N ASP A 207 -3.11 7.83 27.29
CA ASP A 207 -1.82 7.32 26.85
C ASP A 207 -1.98 6.03 26.02
N ALA A 208 -2.94 5.16 26.37
CA ALA A 208 -3.28 3.99 25.58
C ALA A 208 -3.82 4.39 24.18
N LEU A 209 -4.71 5.37 24.11
CA LEU A 209 -5.23 5.90 22.84
C LEU A 209 -4.17 6.56 22.00
N LEU A 210 -3.22 7.27 22.62
CA LEU A 210 -2.08 7.86 21.92
C LEU A 210 -1.16 6.80 21.31
N ARG A 211 -0.94 5.67 21.98
CA ARG A 211 -0.19 4.55 21.42
C ARG A 211 -0.93 3.94 20.23
N GLU A 212 -2.23 3.70 20.36
CA GLU A 212 -3.06 3.18 19.26
C GLU A 212 -3.07 4.15 18.06
N LEU A 213 -3.22 5.45 18.30
CA LEU A 213 -3.17 6.46 17.23
C LEU A 213 -1.79 6.50 16.55
N SER A 214 -0.71 6.29 17.33
CA SER A 214 0.65 6.23 16.79
C SER A 214 0.90 5.03 15.89
N GLU A 215 0.20 3.92 16.06
CA GLU A 215 0.26 2.79 15.13
C GLU A 215 -0.40 3.13 13.78
N LEU A 216 -1.40 4.00 13.80
CA LEU A 216 -2.10 4.42 12.58
C LEU A 216 -1.36 5.49 11.81
N MET A 217 -0.76 6.48 12.53
CA MET A 217 -0.06 7.63 11.92
C MET A 217 1.01 8.17 12.86
N ASP A 218 1.99 8.88 12.32
CA ASP A 218 3.02 9.56 13.09
C ASP A 218 2.45 10.80 13.78
N ILE A 219 2.41 10.75 15.12
CA ILE A 219 1.89 11.84 15.93
C ILE A 219 2.97 12.48 16.80
N GLN A 220 2.85 13.79 17.01
CA GLN A 220 3.59 14.54 18.02
C GLN A 220 2.63 15.04 19.09
N VAL A 221 2.99 14.85 20.35
CA VAL A 221 2.17 15.23 21.51
C VAL A 221 2.85 16.33 22.27
N ARG A 222 2.11 17.40 22.59
CA ARG A 222 2.58 18.51 23.43
C ARG A 222 1.61 18.71 24.59
N GLU A 223 2.11 18.56 25.81
CA GLU A 223 1.33 18.80 27.03
C GLU A 223 1.33 20.29 27.37
N ARG A 224 0.18 20.78 27.85
CA ARG A 224 -0.06 22.14 28.35
C ARG A 224 0.08 22.15 29.87
N ASP A 225 0.29 23.32 30.46
CA ASP A 225 0.42 23.50 31.93
C ASP A 225 -0.78 23.00 32.73
N ASN A 226 -1.97 22.97 32.11
CA ASN A 226 -3.21 22.46 32.72
C ASN A 226 -3.40 20.95 32.60
N GLY A 227 -2.43 20.20 32.06
CA GLY A 227 -2.49 18.76 31.89
C GLY A 227 -3.22 18.27 30.65
N ALA A 228 -3.83 19.15 29.85
CA ALA A 228 -4.35 18.82 28.53
C ALA A 228 -3.21 18.64 27.52
N ILE A 229 -3.46 17.92 26.44
CA ILE A 229 -2.49 17.74 25.35
C ILE A 229 -3.02 18.26 24.03
N ASN A 230 -2.11 18.69 23.17
CA ASN A 230 -2.35 18.85 21.74
C ASN A 230 -1.67 17.71 20.99
N VAL A 231 -2.36 17.17 19.97
CA VAL A 231 -1.83 16.13 19.10
C VAL A 231 -1.68 16.70 17.71
N TYR A 232 -0.50 16.56 17.13
CA TYR A 232 -0.15 17.03 15.79
C TYR A 232 0.16 15.85 14.89
N VAL A 233 -0.22 15.96 13.61
CA VAL A 233 0.23 15.09 12.53
C VAL A 233 1.01 15.94 11.54
N GLY A 234 2.28 15.61 11.32
CA GLY A 234 3.20 16.55 10.66
C GLY A 234 3.29 17.90 11.41
N SER A 235 2.96 19.00 10.74
CA SER A 235 2.93 20.34 11.34
C SER A 235 1.54 20.80 11.80
N GLU A 236 0.49 20.05 11.48
CA GLU A 236 -0.89 20.46 11.69
C GLU A 236 -1.49 19.81 12.94
N PRO A 237 -2.25 20.55 13.77
CA PRO A 237 -2.93 19.97 14.91
C PRO A 237 -4.11 19.09 14.45
N LEU A 238 -4.19 17.85 14.96
CA LEU A 238 -5.34 16.97 14.84
C LEU A 238 -6.30 17.15 16.03
N VAL A 239 -5.72 17.26 17.24
CA VAL A 239 -6.48 17.55 18.45
C VAL A 239 -5.89 18.80 19.11
N GLU A 240 -6.73 19.78 19.36
CA GLU A 240 -6.38 20.98 20.10
C GLU A 240 -7.30 21.16 21.31
N PHE A 241 -6.71 20.90 22.51
CA PHE A 241 -7.45 20.85 23.77
C PHE A 241 -8.65 19.88 23.69
N ASN A 242 -9.90 20.36 23.74
CA ASN A 242 -11.14 19.58 23.70
C ASN A 242 -11.78 19.53 22.29
N HIS A 243 -11.05 19.94 21.27
CA HIS A 243 -11.52 19.96 19.88
C HIS A 243 -10.69 19.03 19.00
N SER A 244 -11.37 18.14 18.27
CA SER A 244 -10.78 17.36 17.18
C SER A 244 -11.21 17.99 15.85
N ARG A 245 -10.23 18.24 14.96
CA ARG A 245 -10.51 18.76 13.60
C ARG A 245 -11.22 17.76 12.72
N GLY A 246 -11.16 16.47 13.09
CA GLY A 246 -11.71 15.38 12.29
C GLY A 246 -10.88 15.02 11.09
N LEU A 247 -11.05 13.78 10.64
CA LEU A 247 -10.45 13.22 9.43
C LEU A 247 -11.55 12.77 8.49
N GLU A 248 -11.35 13.01 7.20
CA GLU A 248 -12.19 12.47 6.12
C GLU A 248 -11.33 11.76 5.08
N VAL A 249 -11.93 10.87 4.33
CA VAL A 249 -11.25 10.20 3.21
C VAL A 249 -11.91 10.61 1.91
N GLN A 250 -11.15 11.29 1.08
CA GLN A 250 -11.54 11.60 -0.29
C GLN A 250 -11.02 10.52 -1.22
N THR A 251 -11.87 10.10 -2.16
CA THR A 251 -11.51 9.14 -3.20
C THR A 251 -11.42 9.87 -4.53
N GLU A 252 -10.28 9.77 -5.19
CA GLU A 252 -10.04 10.32 -6.52
C GLU A 252 -9.81 9.18 -7.52
N LEU A 253 -10.33 9.31 -8.74
CA LEU A 253 -10.06 8.38 -9.83
C LEU A 253 -8.83 8.89 -10.60
N SER A 254 -7.73 8.15 -10.57
CA SER A 254 -6.51 8.44 -11.32
C SER A 254 -6.03 7.18 -12.02
N ASP A 255 -5.76 7.27 -13.34
CA ASP A 255 -5.30 6.15 -14.19
C ASP A 255 -6.21 4.91 -14.11
N GLY A 256 -7.53 5.11 -13.97
CA GLY A 256 -8.51 4.03 -13.83
C GLY A 256 -8.51 3.36 -12.45
N LEU A 257 -7.72 3.85 -11.50
CA LEU A 257 -7.67 3.38 -10.12
C LEU A 257 -8.35 4.38 -9.17
N SER A 258 -9.13 3.86 -8.24
CA SER A 258 -9.64 4.61 -7.09
C SER A 258 -8.50 4.77 -6.09
N ARG A 259 -8.23 6.01 -5.66
CA ARG A 259 -7.19 6.34 -4.68
C ARG A 259 -7.78 7.06 -3.49
N ALA A 260 -7.78 6.41 -2.35
CA ALA A 260 -8.18 7.01 -1.07
C ALA A 260 -7.07 7.91 -0.53
N THR A 261 -7.40 9.15 -0.18
CA THR A 261 -6.51 10.14 0.43
C THR A 261 -7.11 10.64 1.73
N VAL A 262 -6.32 10.73 2.80
CA VAL A 262 -6.76 11.22 4.10
C VAL A 262 -6.63 12.75 4.16
N ARG A 263 -7.69 13.44 4.55
CA ARG A 263 -7.77 14.90 4.67
C ARG A 263 -8.34 15.33 6.03
N PHE A 264 -8.06 16.55 6.44
CA PHE A 264 -8.75 17.15 7.56
C PHE A 264 -10.19 17.51 7.17
N ALA A 265 -11.17 17.18 8.04
CA ALA A 265 -12.58 17.39 7.74
C ALA A 265 -12.99 18.87 7.75
N ASP A 266 -12.25 19.74 8.46
CA ASP A 266 -12.59 21.16 8.64
C ASP A 266 -12.18 22.06 7.47
N ASN A 267 -11.08 21.73 6.78
CA ASN A 267 -10.51 22.57 5.70
C ASN A 267 -10.16 21.80 4.43
N HIS A 268 -10.43 20.48 4.38
CA HIS A 268 -10.12 19.57 3.28
C HIS A 268 -8.63 19.52 2.91
N GLY A 269 -7.75 19.99 3.81
CA GLY A 269 -6.30 19.93 3.63
C GLY A 269 -5.79 18.49 3.75
N THR A 270 -4.82 18.12 2.89
CA THR A 270 -4.23 16.77 2.92
C THR A 270 -3.46 16.55 4.22
N VAL A 271 -3.67 15.42 4.88
CA VAL A 271 -2.90 15.01 6.06
C VAL A 271 -1.57 14.42 5.59
N VAL A 272 -0.47 15.10 5.96
CA VAL A 272 0.88 14.63 5.63
C VAL A 272 1.36 13.69 6.73
N MET A 273 1.50 12.41 6.38
CA MET A 273 1.98 11.34 7.26
C MET A 273 3.26 10.75 6.69
N SER A 274 4.28 10.57 7.54
CA SER A 274 5.58 10.01 7.12
C SER A 274 5.74 8.55 7.52
N THR A 275 5.08 8.11 8.60
CA THR A 275 5.11 6.75 9.13
C THR A 275 3.74 6.35 9.69
N GLY A 276 3.63 5.10 10.13
CA GLY A 276 2.37 4.51 10.58
C GLY A 276 1.70 3.68 9.49
N ARG A 277 0.71 2.91 9.91
CA ARG A 277 0.01 1.99 9.01
C ARG A 277 -0.64 2.67 7.82
N LEU A 278 -1.29 3.83 8.04
CA LEU A 278 -1.98 4.57 6.98
C LEU A 278 -1.00 5.10 5.92
N ALA A 279 0.10 5.71 6.36
CA ALA A 279 1.14 6.20 5.46
C ALA A 279 1.73 5.05 4.63
N ALA A 280 2.07 3.93 5.27
CA ALA A 280 2.63 2.76 4.61
C ALA A 280 1.65 2.13 3.60
N GLN A 281 0.36 2.02 3.93
CA GLN A 281 -0.66 1.50 3.02
C GLN A 281 -0.84 2.38 1.79
N ILE A 282 -0.89 3.71 1.96
CA ILE A 282 -0.99 4.68 0.87
C ILE A 282 0.26 4.59 -0.02
N GLN A 283 1.46 4.61 0.59
CA GLN A 283 2.72 4.52 -0.15
C GLN A 283 2.86 3.18 -0.88
N ALA A 284 2.56 2.06 -0.23
CA ALA A 284 2.62 0.74 -0.86
C ALA A 284 1.66 0.63 -2.06
N ARG A 285 0.44 1.20 -1.96
CA ARG A 285 -0.49 1.28 -3.08
C ARG A 285 0.09 2.12 -4.22
N ASP A 286 0.54 3.34 -3.94
CA ASP A 286 0.90 4.32 -4.97
C ASP A 286 2.26 4.01 -5.63
N GLU A 287 3.24 3.52 -4.89
CA GLU A 287 4.58 3.24 -5.41
C GLU A 287 4.72 1.78 -5.87
N HIS A 288 4.29 0.80 -5.07
CA HIS A 288 4.53 -0.60 -5.39
C HIS A 288 3.44 -1.21 -6.28
N LEU A 289 2.16 -1.10 -5.90
CA LEU A 289 1.08 -1.74 -6.69
C LEU A 289 0.86 -1.05 -8.02
N VAL A 290 0.83 0.29 -8.05
CA VAL A 290 0.69 1.05 -9.30
C VAL A 290 1.90 0.81 -10.21
N GLY A 291 3.12 0.80 -9.66
CA GLY A 291 4.32 0.49 -10.42
C GLY A 291 4.31 -0.93 -11.01
N GLN A 292 3.80 -1.91 -10.27
CA GLN A 292 3.65 -3.28 -10.77
C GLN A 292 2.56 -3.40 -11.85
N LEU A 293 1.43 -2.71 -11.70
CA LEU A 293 0.39 -2.65 -12.74
C LEU A 293 0.94 -2.05 -14.04
N GLN A 294 1.65 -0.94 -13.94
CA GLN A 294 2.27 -0.30 -15.11
C GLN A 294 3.31 -1.20 -15.77
N SER A 295 4.13 -1.91 -14.98
CA SER A 295 5.13 -2.84 -15.49
C SER A 295 4.48 -4.03 -16.20
N LEU A 296 3.39 -4.57 -15.65
CA LEU A 296 2.65 -5.67 -16.26
C LEU A 296 1.95 -5.24 -17.56
N ASP A 297 1.37 -4.04 -17.59
CA ASP A 297 0.75 -3.46 -18.80
C ASP A 297 1.83 -3.16 -19.86
N GLN A 298 3.02 -2.69 -19.45
CA GLN A 298 4.16 -2.49 -20.35
C GLN A 298 4.70 -3.80 -20.92
N LEU A 299 4.81 -4.86 -20.10
CA LEU A 299 5.19 -6.21 -20.56
C LEU A 299 4.22 -6.72 -21.62
N ALA A 300 2.90 -6.62 -21.36
CA ALA A 300 1.87 -7.03 -22.31
C ALA A 300 1.94 -6.21 -23.60
N ARG A 301 2.13 -4.90 -23.49
CA ARG A 301 2.29 -3.99 -24.65
C ARG A 301 3.50 -4.36 -25.50
N GLY A 302 4.64 -4.66 -24.87
CA GLY A 302 5.86 -5.12 -25.55
C GLY A 302 5.65 -6.47 -26.24
N LEU A 303 5.03 -7.43 -25.56
CA LEU A 303 4.66 -8.73 -26.13
C LEU A 303 3.76 -8.58 -27.36
N ILE A 304 2.67 -7.80 -27.25
CA ILE A 304 1.75 -7.54 -28.36
C ILE A 304 2.48 -6.96 -29.57
N TYR A 305 3.25 -5.89 -29.34
CA TYR A 305 3.90 -5.18 -30.44
C TYR A 305 4.94 -6.01 -31.15
N GLU A 306 5.87 -6.64 -30.40
CA GLU A 306 6.97 -7.38 -31.00
C GLU A 306 6.50 -8.65 -31.73
N VAL A 307 5.55 -9.38 -31.15
CA VAL A 307 4.94 -10.54 -31.82
C VAL A 307 4.18 -10.09 -33.07
N ASN A 308 3.37 -9.04 -32.98
CA ASN A 308 2.60 -8.51 -34.12
C ASN A 308 3.50 -8.01 -35.24
N ARG A 309 4.60 -7.31 -34.90
CA ARG A 309 5.56 -6.78 -35.86
C ARG A 309 6.19 -7.87 -36.73
N VAL A 310 6.49 -9.03 -36.14
CA VAL A 310 7.04 -10.18 -36.87
C VAL A 310 5.93 -10.97 -37.56
N HIS A 311 4.82 -11.24 -36.86
CA HIS A 311 3.72 -12.02 -37.41
C HIS A 311 3.08 -11.36 -38.65
N SER A 312 2.88 -10.04 -38.64
CA SER A 312 2.28 -9.29 -39.75
C SER A 312 3.13 -9.30 -41.03
N THR A 313 4.43 -9.67 -40.93
CA THR A 313 5.36 -9.75 -42.05
C THR A 313 5.58 -11.17 -42.59
N GLY A 314 4.70 -12.09 -42.23
CA GLY A 314 4.76 -13.46 -42.70
C GLY A 314 3.46 -13.90 -43.39
N CYS A 315 3.48 -15.12 -43.91
CA CYS A 315 2.34 -15.79 -44.53
C CYS A 315 1.97 -17.06 -43.76
N GLY A 316 0.68 -17.36 -43.68
CA GLY A 316 0.17 -18.65 -43.23
C GLY A 316 0.24 -19.72 -44.33
N LEU A 317 -0.44 -20.86 -44.11
CA LEU A 317 -0.66 -21.86 -45.16
C LEU A 317 -1.60 -21.32 -46.26
N VAL A 318 -2.35 -20.27 -45.94
CA VAL A 318 -3.19 -19.51 -46.85
C VAL A 318 -2.97 -18.02 -46.61
N GLY A 319 -3.09 -17.22 -47.66
CA GLY A 319 -3.08 -15.77 -47.58
C GLY A 319 -4.44 -15.21 -47.17
N TYR A 320 -4.50 -13.92 -46.86
CA TYR A 320 -5.75 -13.24 -46.58
C TYR A 320 -6.54 -12.96 -47.86
N THR A 321 -7.84 -13.16 -47.82
CA THR A 321 -8.75 -12.70 -48.88
C THR A 321 -9.40 -11.37 -48.55
N ASN A 322 -9.62 -11.12 -47.27
CA ASN A 322 -10.04 -9.84 -46.71
C ASN A 322 -9.48 -9.70 -45.28
N ILE A 323 -9.18 -8.49 -44.88
CA ILE A 323 -8.74 -8.16 -43.53
C ILE A 323 -9.13 -6.74 -43.18
N THR A 324 -9.48 -6.52 -41.94
CA THR A 324 -9.66 -5.17 -41.38
C THR A 324 -8.71 -5.01 -40.20
N GLY A 325 -7.96 -3.92 -40.21
CA GLY A 325 -7.04 -3.61 -39.11
C GLY A 325 -7.76 -3.50 -37.77
N THR A 326 -7.10 -3.93 -36.71
CA THR A 326 -7.69 -3.96 -35.38
C THR A 326 -7.77 -2.57 -34.75
N TYR A 327 -6.76 -1.71 -35.01
CA TYR A 327 -6.63 -0.41 -34.37
C TYR A 327 -7.19 0.70 -35.27
N ALA A 328 -7.98 1.58 -34.66
CA ALA A 328 -8.57 2.74 -35.34
C ALA A 328 -7.66 3.95 -35.22
N VAL A 329 -7.60 4.74 -36.29
CA VAL A 329 -6.91 6.04 -36.33
C VAL A 329 -7.92 7.14 -36.08
N ASN A 330 -7.66 8.01 -35.11
CA ASN A 330 -8.56 9.10 -34.71
C ASN A 330 -8.72 10.14 -35.81
N ASN A 331 -7.59 10.55 -36.44
CA ASN A 331 -7.61 11.46 -37.58
C ASN A 331 -6.94 10.78 -38.78
N ARG A 332 -7.74 10.40 -39.78
CA ARG A 332 -7.34 9.65 -40.98
C ARG A 332 -6.36 10.39 -41.87
N GLN A 333 -6.31 11.73 -41.78
CA GLN A 333 -5.46 12.62 -42.60
C GLN A 333 -4.21 13.04 -41.86
N ALA A 334 -4.08 12.72 -40.58
CA ALA A 334 -2.88 13.01 -39.81
C ALA A 334 -1.76 12.01 -40.14
N ALA A 335 -0.51 12.46 -40.03
CA ALA A 335 0.65 11.58 -40.13
C ALA A 335 0.55 10.45 -39.10
N LEU A 336 0.82 9.20 -39.52
CA LEU A 336 0.62 7.99 -38.67
C LEU A 336 1.46 8.00 -37.39
N ASN A 337 2.59 8.69 -37.35
CA ASN A 337 3.43 8.87 -36.17
C ASN A 337 3.03 10.05 -35.27
N SER A 338 2.00 10.82 -35.66
CA SER A 338 1.56 11.98 -34.90
C SER A 338 0.61 11.63 -33.78
N ALA A 339 0.59 12.44 -32.71
CA ALA A 339 -0.38 12.28 -31.64
C ALA A 339 -1.85 12.40 -32.11
N ALA A 340 -2.10 13.13 -33.23
CA ALA A 340 -3.42 13.27 -33.81
C ALA A 340 -3.92 11.97 -34.48
N ALA A 341 -3.03 11.09 -34.90
CA ALA A 341 -3.40 9.75 -35.40
C ALA A 341 -3.93 8.87 -34.26
N GLY A 342 -3.43 9.04 -33.03
CA GLY A 342 -3.91 8.35 -31.85
C GLY A 342 -3.59 6.85 -31.82
N LEU A 343 -2.54 6.42 -32.51
CA LEU A 343 -2.09 5.04 -32.49
C LEU A 343 -1.35 4.71 -31.20
N ASP A 344 -1.65 3.56 -30.62
CA ASP A 344 -1.01 3.08 -29.39
C ASP A 344 0.42 2.57 -29.61
N PHE A 345 0.72 2.11 -30.83
CA PHE A 345 2.02 1.55 -31.20
C PHE A 345 2.77 2.47 -32.17
N PRO A 346 4.10 2.52 -32.08
CA PRO A 346 4.89 3.43 -32.91
C PRO A 346 4.88 3.01 -34.39
N VAL A 347 4.81 4.02 -35.26
CA VAL A 347 5.05 3.91 -36.70
C VAL A 347 6.24 4.78 -37.04
N ASN A 348 7.19 4.24 -37.82
CA ASN A 348 8.39 4.94 -38.24
C ASN A 348 8.42 5.16 -39.76
N ASN A 349 9.33 6.03 -40.22
CA ASN A 349 9.65 6.13 -41.64
C ASN A 349 10.20 4.78 -42.13
N GLY A 350 9.68 4.28 -43.27
CA GLY A 350 10.10 2.99 -43.79
C GLY A 350 9.25 2.48 -44.96
N THR A 351 9.27 1.19 -45.15
CA THR A 351 8.53 0.54 -46.25
C THR A 351 8.05 -0.83 -45.80
N PHE A 352 7.04 -1.38 -46.49
CA PHE A 352 6.69 -2.79 -46.42
C PHE A 352 6.31 -3.32 -47.81
N ILE A 353 6.31 -4.64 -47.97
CA ILE A 353 6.00 -5.29 -49.25
C ILE A 353 4.64 -6.00 -49.11
N VAL A 354 3.74 -5.80 -50.10
CA VAL A 354 2.54 -6.59 -50.28
C VAL A 354 2.75 -7.60 -51.40
N HIS A 355 2.40 -8.85 -51.12
CA HIS A 355 2.38 -9.95 -52.07
C HIS A 355 0.93 -10.31 -52.36
N LEU A 356 0.61 -10.47 -53.65
CA LEU A 356 -0.73 -10.87 -54.09
C LEU A 356 -0.60 -12.11 -55.01
N ARG A 357 -1.12 -13.24 -54.55
CA ARG A 357 -1.01 -14.51 -55.27
C ARG A 357 -2.35 -14.91 -55.92
N ASN A 358 -2.31 -15.26 -57.19
CA ASN A 358 -3.44 -15.92 -57.83
C ASN A 358 -3.46 -17.38 -57.40
N ARG A 359 -4.57 -17.81 -56.72
CA ARG A 359 -4.69 -19.14 -56.16
C ARG A 359 -4.78 -20.26 -57.22
N SER A 360 -5.11 -19.90 -58.47
CA SER A 360 -5.26 -20.88 -59.57
C SER A 360 -3.97 -21.07 -60.33
N SER A 361 -3.21 -19.98 -60.61
CA SER A 361 -1.96 -20.04 -61.38
C SER A 361 -0.73 -20.14 -60.51
N GLY A 362 -0.80 -19.76 -59.21
CA GLY A 362 0.34 -19.59 -58.32
C GLY A 362 1.15 -18.34 -58.59
N GLU A 363 0.79 -17.55 -59.58
CA GLU A 363 1.54 -16.31 -59.92
C GLU A 363 1.40 -15.28 -58.82
N THR A 364 2.54 -14.68 -58.40
CA THR A 364 2.59 -13.68 -57.30
C THR A 364 3.01 -12.33 -57.88
N ILE A 365 2.22 -11.30 -57.60
CA ILE A 365 2.54 -9.89 -57.82
C ILE A 365 3.09 -9.34 -56.53
N THR A 366 4.22 -8.65 -56.61
CA THR A 366 4.87 -8.03 -55.43
C THR A 366 4.97 -6.52 -55.64
N ARG A 367 4.55 -5.75 -54.61
CA ARG A 367 4.60 -4.30 -54.63
C ARG A 367 5.13 -3.75 -53.30
N GLN A 368 6.13 -2.89 -53.36
CA GLN A 368 6.61 -2.12 -52.20
C GLN A 368 5.68 -0.92 -51.96
N ILE A 369 5.34 -0.71 -50.70
CA ILE A 369 4.52 0.40 -50.20
C ILE A 369 5.43 1.25 -49.31
N GLU A 370 5.43 2.55 -49.56
CA GLU A 370 6.21 3.53 -48.82
C GLU A 370 5.41 4.13 -47.67
N VAL A 371 6.01 4.19 -46.50
CA VAL A 371 5.49 4.86 -45.29
C VAL A 371 6.44 6.02 -45.01
N ASP A 372 6.18 7.13 -45.65
CA ASP A 372 6.96 8.36 -45.54
C ASP A 372 6.55 9.14 -44.30
N LEU A 373 7.42 9.21 -43.31
CA LEU A 373 7.22 9.88 -42.01
C LEU A 373 8.51 10.63 -41.61
N ASP A 374 9.19 11.21 -42.62
CA ASP A 374 10.44 11.93 -42.41
C ASP A 374 10.25 13.40 -41.98
N GLY A 375 9.00 13.88 -41.95
CA GLY A 375 8.63 15.26 -41.60
C GLY A 375 8.93 16.27 -42.71
N ILE A 376 9.25 15.83 -43.94
CA ILE A 376 9.52 16.67 -45.10
C ILE A 376 8.41 16.43 -46.13
N GLY A 377 7.68 17.49 -46.47
CA GLY A 377 6.57 17.40 -47.41
C GLY A 377 5.27 16.89 -46.78
N THR A 378 4.67 15.87 -47.38
CA THR A 378 3.41 15.29 -46.88
C THR A 378 3.64 13.89 -46.32
N ASP A 379 3.65 13.79 -45.03
CA ASP A 379 3.79 12.51 -44.30
C ASP A 379 2.61 11.56 -44.59
N THR A 380 2.87 10.25 -44.55
CA THR A 380 1.88 9.23 -44.78
C THR A 380 0.81 9.22 -43.70
N SER A 381 -0.43 9.39 -44.13
CA SER A 381 -1.66 9.26 -43.34
C SER A 381 -2.35 7.93 -43.63
N LEU A 382 -3.37 7.54 -42.81
CA LEU A 382 -4.15 6.35 -43.08
C LEU A 382 -4.84 6.39 -44.46
N GLU A 383 -5.30 7.58 -44.88
CA GLU A 383 -5.99 7.78 -46.12
C GLU A 383 -5.04 7.67 -47.34
N SER A 384 -3.84 8.27 -47.25
CA SER A 384 -2.82 8.15 -48.30
C SER A 384 -2.25 6.72 -48.38
N LEU A 385 -2.10 6.01 -47.25
CA LEU A 385 -1.67 4.61 -47.24
C LEU A 385 -2.72 3.71 -47.91
N ALA A 386 -4.01 3.90 -47.58
CA ALA A 386 -5.09 3.16 -48.25
C ALA A 386 -5.10 3.40 -49.76
N GLN A 387 -4.89 4.64 -50.24
CA GLN A 387 -4.80 4.95 -51.68
C GLN A 387 -3.61 4.27 -52.36
N GLN A 388 -2.44 4.20 -51.70
CA GLN A 388 -1.28 3.46 -52.25
C GLN A 388 -1.59 1.96 -52.40
N LEU A 389 -2.24 1.37 -51.39
CA LEU A 389 -2.63 -0.03 -51.41
C LEU A 389 -3.73 -0.34 -52.45
N ASP A 390 -4.70 0.57 -52.63
CA ASP A 390 -5.77 0.43 -53.64
C ASP A 390 -5.21 0.53 -55.07
N GLY A 391 -4.03 1.13 -55.24
CA GLY A 391 -3.31 1.13 -56.50
C GLY A 391 -2.64 -0.19 -56.87
N VAL A 392 -2.68 -1.24 -56.02
CA VAL A 392 -2.13 -2.56 -56.31
C VAL A 392 -3.15 -3.37 -57.11
N PRO A 393 -2.81 -3.90 -58.30
CA PRO A 393 -3.75 -4.67 -59.13
C PRO A 393 -4.38 -5.85 -58.36
N ASN A 394 -5.68 -6.02 -58.43
CA ASN A 394 -6.48 -7.06 -57.75
C ASN A 394 -6.49 -6.97 -56.20
N LEU A 395 -6.09 -5.82 -55.62
CA LEU A 395 -6.29 -5.46 -54.23
C LEU A 395 -7.16 -4.24 -54.14
N THR A 396 -8.17 -4.24 -53.29
CA THR A 396 -8.98 -3.07 -52.94
C THR A 396 -8.66 -2.68 -51.52
N ALA A 397 -8.34 -1.40 -51.30
CA ALA A 397 -8.06 -0.85 -49.98
C ALA A 397 -8.92 0.37 -49.67
N GLY A 398 -9.32 0.53 -48.43
CA GLY A 398 -10.14 1.63 -47.98
C GLY A 398 -10.04 1.84 -46.47
N VAL A 399 -10.67 2.93 -46.03
CA VAL A 399 -10.76 3.25 -44.60
C VAL A 399 -12.21 3.13 -44.15
N THR A 400 -12.46 2.32 -43.14
CA THR A 400 -13.79 2.12 -42.57
C THR A 400 -14.32 3.38 -41.89
N ALA A 401 -15.63 3.40 -41.60
CA ALA A 401 -16.26 4.55 -40.94
C ALA A 401 -15.64 4.87 -39.56
N ASP A 402 -15.14 3.87 -38.86
CA ASP A 402 -14.48 4.00 -37.56
C ASP A 402 -12.94 4.20 -37.62
N GLY A 403 -12.39 4.45 -38.82
CA GLY A 403 -10.98 4.81 -38.97
C GLY A 403 -10.01 3.64 -39.02
N ARG A 404 -10.42 2.47 -39.52
CA ARG A 404 -9.56 1.30 -39.67
C ARG A 404 -9.21 1.04 -41.13
N LEU A 405 -8.00 0.50 -41.36
CA LEU A 405 -7.60 0.06 -42.69
C LEU A 405 -8.35 -1.23 -43.04
N GLN A 406 -9.00 -1.26 -44.22
CA GLN A 406 -9.67 -2.44 -44.75
C GLN A 406 -9.08 -2.83 -46.10
N LEU A 407 -8.76 -4.12 -46.27
CA LEU A 407 -8.19 -4.67 -47.48
C LEU A 407 -9.00 -5.88 -47.95
N SER A 408 -9.18 -6.00 -49.29
CA SER A 408 -9.89 -7.11 -49.91
C SER A 408 -9.21 -7.48 -51.22
N ALA A 409 -8.86 -8.77 -51.38
CA ALA A 409 -8.35 -9.31 -52.63
C ALA A 409 -9.46 -9.51 -53.65
N GLY A 410 -9.14 -9.36 -54.91
CA GLY A 410 -10.00 -9.72 -56.02
C GLY A 410 -10.34 -11.23 -56.02
N SER A 411 -11.42 -11.59 -56.71
CA SER A 411 -11.85 -12.98 -56.75
C SER A 411 -10.73 -13.89 -57.28
N GLY A 412 -10.43 -14.97 -56.52
CA GLY A 412 -9.36 -15.93 -56.83
C GLY A 412 -7.98 -15.52 -56.42
N TYR A 413 -7.83 -14.37 -55.74
CA TYR A 413 -6.56 -13.89 -55.18
C TYR A 413 -6.53 -14.01 -53.65
N GLU A 414 -5.31 -14.03 -53.12
CA GLU A 414 -5.00 -13.92 -51.69
C GLU A 414 -3.74 -13.08 -51.52
N PHE A 415 -3.55 -12.46 -50.37
CA PHE A 415 -2.41 -11.56 -50.09
C PHE A 415 -1.81 -11.78 -48.73
N TRP A 416 -0.54 -11.37 -48.57
CA TRP A 416 0.22 -11.27 -47.32
C TRP A 416 1.24 -10.14 -47.42
N PHE A 417 1.96 -9.89 -46.36
CA PHE A 417 2.95 -8.83 -46.28
C PHE A 417 4.30 -9.38 -45.86
N SER A 418 5.37 -8.64 -46.19
CA SER A 418 6.73 -8.91 -45.74
C SER A 418 7.53 -7.62 -45.58
N GLU A 419 8.69 -7.71 -44.90
CA GLU A 419 9.72 -6.67 -44.79
C GLU A 419 9.20 -5.32 -44.30
N ASP A 420 8.31 -5.28 -43.28
CA ASP A 420 7.85 -4.04 -42.69
C ASP A 420 8.92 -3.44 -41.79
N SER A 421 9.65 -2.44 -42.32
CA SER A 421 10.60 -1.63 -41.55
C SER A 421 9.94 -0.45 -40.85
N SER A 422 8.67 -0.12 -41.20
CA SER A 422 7.94 0.99 -40.62
C SER A 422 7.17 0.64 -39.34
N GLY A 423 6.82 -0.65 -39.15
CA GLY A 423 5.92 -1.10 -38.09
C GLY A 423 4.45 -0.73 -38.31
N ALA A 424 4.10 -0.20 -39.48
CA ALA A 424 2.75 0.28 -39.77
C ALA A 424 1.71 -0.83 -39.74
N LEU A 425 2.03 -2.02 -40.21
CA LEU A 425 1.12 -3.17 -40.20
C LEU A 425 0.73 -3.55 -38.76
N ALA A 426 1.72 -3.68 -37.87
CA ALA A 426 1.48 -3.98 -36.46
C ALA A 426 0.71 -2.84 -35.76
N ALA A 427 1.07 -1.59 -36.01
CA ALA A 427 0.43 -0.43 -35.38
C ALA A 427 -1.01 -0.21 -35.86
N LEU A 428 -1.35 -0.59 -37.09
CA LEU A 428 -2.71 -0.57 -37.61
C LEU A 428 -3.50 -1.87 -37.32
N GLY A 429 -2.85 -2.89 -36.76
CA GLY A 429 -3.47 -4.16 -36.43
C GLY A 429 -3.80 -5.02 -37.67
N VAL A 430 -2.97 -4.94 -38.72
CA VAL A 430 -3.16 -5.68 -39.97
C VAL A 430 -2.32 -6.97 -39.93
N GLY A 431 -2.95 -8.14 -40.05
CA GLY A 431 -2.26 -9.42 -40.01
C GLY A 431 -1.59 -9.74 -38.67
N THR A 432 -2.13 -9.23 -37.58
CA THR A 432 -1.54 -9.35 -36.23
C THR A 432 -1.92 -10.64 -35.54
N PHE A 433 -1.05 -11.13 -34.65
CA PHE A 433 -1.29 -12.29 -33.78
C PHE A 433 -2.13 -11.93 -32.57
N PHE A 434 -1.77 -10.86 -31.87
CA PHE A 434 -2.48 -10.33 -30.71
C PHE A 434 -3.31 -9.10 -31.06
N THR A 435 -4.35 -8.87 -30.26
CA THR A 435 -5.14 -7.65 -30.18
C THR A 435 -5.01 -7.05 -28.79
N GLY A 436 -5.51 -5.81 -28.59
CA GLY A 436 -5.39 -5.09 -27.32
C GLY A 436 -4.09 -4.30 -27.21
N THR A 437 -3.89 -3.58 -26.10
CA THR A 437 -2.78 -2.63 -25.89
C THR A 437 -2.10 -2.78 -24.53
N ASP A 438 -2.67 -3.58 -23.62
CA ASP A 438 -2.24 -3.79 -22.24
C ASP A 438 -2.61 -5.20 -21.72
N ALA A 439 -2.26 -5.48 -20.46
CA ALA A 439 -2.53 -6.77 -19.83
C ALA A 439 -4.04 -7.04 -19.56
N ALA A 440 -4.89 -6.02 -19.61
CA ALA A 440 -6.35 -6.18 -19.49
C ALA A 440 -6.98 -6.58 -20.81
N SER A 441 -6.54 -5.95 -21.90
CA SER A 441 -7.14 -6.00 -23.23
C SER A 441 -6.51 -7.03 -24.17
N ILE A 442 -5.29 -7.51 -23.89
CA ILE A 442 -4.59 -8.49 -24.73
C ILE A 442 -5.46 -9.72 -25.02
N ASP A 443 -5.56 -10.11 -26.31
CA ASP A 443 -6.24 -11.33 -26.74
C ASP A 443 -5.60 -11.88 -28.03
N VAL A 444 -5.82 -13.15 -28.35
CA VAL A 444 -5.47 -13.69 -29.67
C VAL A 444 -6.45 -13.15 -30.70
N ASN A 445 -5.94 -12.76 -31.87
CA ASN A 445 -6.77 -12.24 -32.95
C ASN A 445 -7.84 -13.29 -33.33
N SER A 446 -9.10 -12.87 -33.36
CA SER A 446 -10.26 -13.72 -33.67
C SER A 446 -10.16 -14.40 -35.06
N THR A 447 -9.49 -13.76 -36.00
CA THR A 447 -9.22 -14.31 -37.34
C THR A 447 -8.34 -15.56 -37.24
N LEU A 448 -7.31 -15.57 -36.40
CA LEU A 448 -6.45 -16.74 -36.18
C LEU A 448 -7.17 -17.85 -35.40
N ARG A 449 -8.03 -17.47 -34.42
CA ARG A 449 -8.85 -18.45 -33.70
C ARG A 449 -9.85 -19.16 -34.63
N SER A 450 -10.36 -18.48 -35.64
CA SER A 450 -11.28 -19.06 -36.59
C SER A 450 -10.59 -19.94 -37.64
N ASP A 451 -9.33 -19.62 -37.99
CA ASP A 451 -8.56 -20.36 -38.98
C ASP A 451 -7.05 -20.31 -38.66
N ALA A 452 -6.54 -21.33 -37.98
CA ALA A 452 -5.12 -21.46 -37.60
C ALA A 452 -4.18 -21.54 -38.83
N ARG A 453 -4.69 -21.80 -40.05
CA ARG A 453 -3.89 -21.75 -41.26
C ARG A 453 -3.37 -20.37 -41.59
N LEU A 454 -3.99 -19.30 -41.05
CA LEU A 454 -3.57 -17.92 -41.21
C LEU A 454 -2.42 -17.53 -40.29
N LEU A 455 -2.00 -18.39 -39.35
CA LEU A 455 -0.85 -18.13 -38.49
C LEU A 455 0.42 -18.05 -39.38
N ALA A 456 1.13 -16.93 -39.31
CA ALA A 456 2.21 -16.58 -40.23
C ALA A 456 3.54 -17.27 -39.86
N ALA A 457 3.70 -18.55 -40.23
CA ALA A 457 4.90 -19.31 -40.01
C ALA A 457 5.94 -19.13 -41.12
N SER A 458 5.53 -18.80 -42.35
CA SER A 458 6.36 -18.69 -43.56
C SER A 458 6.68 -17.23 -43.89
N LEU A 459 7.82 -16.99 -44.52
CA LEU A 459 8.16 -15.71 -45.16
C LEU A 459 7.81 -15.70 -46.66
N THR A 460 7.93 -16.83 -47.32
CA THR A 460 7.77 -16.98 -48.76
C THR A 460 6.36 -17.29 -49.20
N GLY A 461 5.51 -17.76 -48.27
CA GLY A 461 4.20 -18.31 -48.54
C GLY A 461 4.18 -19.78 -48.98
N GLU A 462 5.33 -20.46 -48.87
CA GLU A 462 5.43 -21.91 -49.07
C GLU A 462 5.08 -22.68 -47.80
N ALA A 463 4.36 -23.78 -47.92
CA ALA A 463 3.84 -24.51 -46.75
C ALA A 463 4.93 -25.10 -45.84
N ALA A 464 6.07 -25.50 -46.41
CA ALA A 464 7.19 -26.05 -45.66
C ALA A 464 8.21 -25.01 -45.16
N ASP A 465 7.92 -23.72 -45.37
CA ASP A 465 8.75 -22.62 -44.86
C ASP A 465 8.34 -22.25 -43.45
N GLY A 466 9.25 -22.45 -42.46
CA GLY A 466 9.10 -22.11 -41.04
C GLY A 466 9.95 -20.91 -40.60
N GLU A 467 10.52 -20.14 -41.54
CA GLU A 467 11.49 -19.09 -41.17
C GLU A 467 10.89 -17.99 -40.32
N ASN A 468 9.65 -17.58 -40.57
CA ASN A 468 8.97 -16.60 -39.76
C ASN A 468 8.62 -17.11 -38.35
N ALA A 469 8.27 -18.39 -38.21
CA ALA A 469 8.11 -19.05 -36.91
C ALA A 469 9.43 -19.03 -36.11
N GLY A 470 10.56 -19.27 -36.77
CA GLY A 470 11.88 -19.13 -36.15
C GLY A 470 12.20 -17.72 -35.66
N ARG A 471 11.77 -16.67 -36.40
CA ARG A 471 11.89 -15.28 -35.98
C ARG A 471 11.01 -14.98 -34.75
N LEU A 472 9.80 -15.53 -34.70
CA LEU A 472 8.90 -15.40 -33.57
C LEU A 472 9.46 -16.11 -32.31
N ALA A 473 10.08 -17.28 -32.48
CA ALA A 473 10.63 -18.06 -31.38
C ALA A 473 11.72 -17.32 -30.57
N ILE A 474 12.53 -16.50 -31.23
CA ILE A 474 13.64 -15.77 -30.56
C ILE A 474 13.22 -14.46 -29.89
N LEU A 475 11.98 -13.98 -30.08
CA LEU A 475 11.52 -12.71 -29.55
C LEU A 475 11.53 -12.65 -28.01
N GLY A 476 11.41 -13.80 -27.35
CA GLY A 476 11.46 -13.86 -25.89
C GLY A 476 12.72 -13.24 -25.28
N THR A 477 13.85 -13.34 -26.00
CA THR A 477 15.17 -12.85 -25.57
C THR A 477 15.64 -11.64 -26.38
N GLN A 478 14.98 -11.30 -27.49
CA GLN A 478 15.36 -10.16 -28.32
C GLN A 478 14.98 -8.85 -27.64
N SER A 479 15.91 -7.86 -27.67
CA SER A 479 15.69 -6.57 -27.03
C SER A 479 14.60 -5.75 -27.73
N SER A 480 13.70 -5.15 -26.96
CA SER A 480 12.64 -4.25 -27.42
C SER A 480 12.80 -2.85 -26.83
N ALA A 481 12.65 -1.82 -27.68
CA ALA A 481 12.64 -0.44 -27.24
C ALA A 481 11.47 -0.14 -26.28
N LEU A 482 10.32 -0.80 -26.46
CA LEU A 482 9.15 -0.67 -25.57
C LEU A 482 9.40 -1.26 -24.19
N LEU A 483 10.38 -2.15 -24.03
CA LEU A 483 10.77 -2.81 -22.79
C LEU A 483 12.10 -2.27 -22.24
N SER A 484 12.40 -1.01 -22.47
CA SER A 484 13.67 -0.39 -22.02
C SER A 484 14.92 -1.11 -22.57
N ASN A 485 14.89 -1.55 -23.82
CA ASN A 485 15.92 -2.32 -24.50
C ASN A 485 16.23 -3.68 -23.86
N GLN A 486 15.25 -4.32 -23.24
CA GLN A 486 15.33 -5.67 -22.68
C GLN A 486 14.50 -6.65 -23.49
N GLY A 487 14.81 -7.94 -23.37
CA GLY A 487 13.97 -9.02 -23.85
C GLY A 487 12.68 -9.13 -23.00
N ILE A 488 11.64 -9.74 -23.56
CA ILE A 488 10.35 -9.95 -22.88
C ILE A 488 10.55 -10.76 -21.59
N GLN A 489 11.34 -11.84 -21.65
CA GLN A 489 11.63 -12.70 -20.49
C GLN A 489 12.51 -11.99 -19.46
N ASP A 490 13.50 -11.21 -19.89
CA ASP A 490 14.37 -10.44 -18.99
C ASP A 490 13.58 -9.33 -18.26
N PHE A 491 12.67 -8.67 -18.98
CA PHE A 491 11.79 -7.65 -18.37
C PHE A 491 10.87 -8.27 -17.33
N GLN A 492 10.27 -9.41 -17.61
CA GLN A 492 9.44 -10.17 -16.66
C GLN A 492 10.27 -10.58 -15.42
N ALA A 493 11.45 -11.17 -15.61
CA ALA A 493 12.33 -11.58 -14.51
C ALA A 493 12.74 -10.37 -13.64
N ARG A 494 13.06 -9.23 -14.25
CA ARG A 494 13.35 -7.99 -13.51
C ARG A 494 12.17 -7.50 -12.71
N MET A 495 10.96 -7.54 -13.27
CA MET A 495 9.74 -7.13 -12.59
C MET A 495 9.52 -7.94 -11.30
N VAL A 496 9.67 -9.26 -11.35
CA VAL A 496 9.56 -10.15 -10.19
C VAL A 496 10.69 -9.91 -9.19
N ASN A 497 11.94 -9.80 -9.64
CA ASN A 497 13.09 -9.56 -8.77
C ASN A 497 12.98 -8.21 -8.03
N THR A 498 12.38 -7.21 -8.65
CA THR A 498 12.13 -5.90 -7.99
C THR A 498 11.20 -6.07 -6.79
N VAL A 499 10.12 -6.83 -6.93
CA VAL A 499 9.18 -7.11 -5.83
C VAL A 499 9.85 -7.96 -4.74
N ALA A 500 10.52 -9.05 -5.11
CA ALA A 500 11.20 -9.93 -4.16
C ALA A 500 12.26 -9.19 -3.33
N SER A 501 13.05 -8.33 -3.98
CA SER A 501 14.03 -7.49 -3.28
C SER A 501 13.38 -6.46 -2.35
N ALA A 502 12.27 -5.85 -2.78
CA ALA A 502 11.52 -4.92 -1.94
C ALA A 502 10.89 -5.65 -0.73
N ALA A 503 10.32 -6.84 -0.92
CA ALA A 503 9.75 -7.66 0.14
C ALA A 503 10.82 -8.10 1.17
N ALA A 504 11.99 -8.55 0.71
CA ALA A 504 13.11 -8.89 1.59
C ALA A 504 13.62 -7.68 2.40
N THR A 505 13.69 -6.51 1.76
CA THR A 505 14.07 -5.26 2.45
C THR A 505 13.03 -4.88 3.49
N ALA A 506 11.73 -4.99 3.17
CA ALA A 506 10.65 -4.71 4.10
C ALA A 506 10.63 -5.69 5.28
N ALA A 507 10.92 -6.97 5.05
CA ALA A 507 11.07 -7.98 6.12
C ALA A 507 12.17 -7.58 7.12
N THR A 508 13.34 -7.20 6.61
CA THR A 508 14.46 -6.76 7.46
C THR A 508 14.12 -5.48 8.25
N ALA A 509 13.42 -4.54 7.61
CA ALA A 509 12.97 -3.31 8.26
C ALA A 509 11.92 -3.58 9.35
N GLN A 510 11.02 -4.52 9.12
CA GLN A 510 10.02 -4.95 10.08
C GLN A 510 10.67 -5.63 11.31
N GLU A 511 11.61 -6.56 11.11
CA GLU A 511 12.35 -7.20 12.21
C GLU A 511 13.13 -6.18 13.06
N ALA A 512 13.78 -5.22 12.41
CA ALA A 512 14.52 -4.16 13.10
C ALA A 512 13.57 -3.25 13.92
N ALA A 513 12.42 -2.88 13.35
CA ALA A 513 11.42 -2.06 14.03
C ALA A 513 10.81 -2.79 15.23
N ASP A 514 10.52 -4.09 15.11
CA ASP A 514 10.04 -4.94 16.20
C ASP A 514 11.06 -5.04 17.34
N ALA A 515 12.34 -5.22 17.04
CA ALA A 515 13.40 -5.28 18.04
C ALA A 515 13.52 -3.96 18.83
N VAL A 516 13.50 -2.81 18.14
CA VAL A 516 13.54 -1.48 18.76
C VAL A 516 12.30 -1.25 19.64
N HIS A 517 11.12 -1.56 19.12
CA HIS A 517 9.87 -1.40 19.87
C HIS A 517 9.85 -2.25 21.13
N SER A 518 10.26 -3.53 21.04
CA SER A 518 10.35 -4.45 22.17
C SER A 518 11.33 -3.95 23.24
N GLY A 519 12.49 -3.42 22.84
CA GLY A 519 13.46 -2.80 23.75
C GLY A 519 12.90 -1.59 24.50
N LEU A 520 12.15 -0.72 23.79
CA LEU A 520 11.50 0.45 24.41
C LEU A 520 10.34 0.06 25.34
N MET A 521 9.58 -0.99 24.99
CA MET A 521 8.56 -1.57 25.88
C MET A 521 9.17 -2.11 27.16
N ALA A 522 10.30 -2.81 27.11
CA ALA A 522 11.00 -3.28 28.28
C ALA A 522 11.53 -2.10 29.14
N GLN A 523 12.02 -1.02 28.51
CA GLN A 523 12.45 0.19 29.22
C GLN A 523 11.26 0.88 29.90
N ARG A 524 10.11 0.97 29.25
CA ARG A 524 8.87 1.50 29.83
C ARG A 524 8.43 0.67 31.03
N GLU A 525 8.43 -0.65 30.90
CA GLU A 525 8.05 -1.57 31.98
C GLU A 525 8.94 -1.42 33.22
N ALA A 526 10.24 -1.21 33.02
CA ALA A 526 11.17 -0.96 34.12
C ALA A 526 10.89 0.35 34.89
N ILE A 527 10.28 1.36 34.23
CA ILE A 527 9.97 2.67 34.85
C ILE A 527 8.53 2.70 35.39
N SER A 528 7.59 2.25 34.59
CA SER A 528 6.14 2.42 34.83
C SER A 528 5.45 1.13 35.30
N GLY A 529 6.12 -0.02 35.19
CA GLY A 529 5.59 -1.32 35.57
C GLY A 529 5.44 -1.50 37.07
N VAL A 530 4.62 -2.43 37.47
CA VAL A 530 4.36 -2.77 38.87
C VAL A 530 5.16 -4.00 39.26
N SER A 531 6.07 -3.88 40.22
CA SER A 531 6.78 -4.98 40.85
C SER A 531 5.99 -5.50 42.06
N LEU A 532 5.52 -6.75 42.01
CA LEU A 532 4.79 -7.36 43.13
C LEU A 532 5.60 -7.38 44.44
N ASP A 533 6.91 -7.61 44.36
CA ASP A 533 7.78 -7.63 45.52
C ASP A 533 7.88 -6.27 46.21
N GLU A 534 8.04 -5.20 45.40
CA GLU A 534 8.06 -3.83 45.93
C GLU A 534 6.73 -3.45 46.56
N GLU A 535 5.63 -3.74 45.88
CA GLU A 535 4.29 -3.41 46.40
C GLU A 535 3.92 -4.23 47.63
N ALA A 536 4.35 -5.50 47.76
CA ALA A 536 4.18 -6.30 48.99
C ALA A 536 4.96 -5.71 50.17
N ILE A 537 6.19 -5.23 49.94
CA ILE A 537 6.97 -4.50 50.95
C ILE A 537 6.28 -3.21 51.35
N ASN A 538 5.82 -2.43 50.39
CA ASN A 538 5.07 -1.18 50.63
C ASN A 538 3.80 -1.44 51.44
N LEU A 539 3.02 -2.44 51.06
CA LEU A 539 1.80 -2.84 51.74
C LEU A 539 2.07 -3.16 53.22
N THR A 540 3.05 -4.03 53.49
CA THR A 540 3.44 -4.41 54.86
C THR A 540 3.91 -3.19 55.66
N THR A 541 4.65 -2.28 55.01
CA THR A 541 5.15 -1.04 55.66
C THR A 541 3.98 -0.11 56.00
N TYR A 542 3.05 0.12 55.11
CA TYR A 542 1.90 0.96 55.36
C TYR A 542 0.90 0.34 56.34
N GLU A 543 0.71 -1.00 56.34
CA GLU A 543 -0.08 -1.68 57.35
C GLU A 543 0.48 -1.51 58.76
N ARG A 544 1.80 -1.68 58.93
CA ARG A 544 2.49 -1.45 60.23
C ARG A 544 2.37 0.01 60.68
N ALA A 545 2.52 0.96 59.73
CA ALA A 545 2.36 2.37 60.04
C ALA A 545 0.92 2.74 60.42
N TYR A 546 -0.06 2.16 59.75
CA TYR A 546 -1.50 2.28 60.08
C TYR A 546 -1.78 1.74 61.48
N GLN A 547 -1.29 0.52 61.82
CA GLN A 547 -1.46 -0.07 63.12
C GLN A 547 -0.80 0.74 64.23
N ALA A 548 0.37 1.33 63.97
CA ALA A 548 1.06 2.24 64.91
C ALA A 548 0.24 3.53 65.15
N ALA A 549 -0.33 4.13 64.07
CA ALA A 549 -1.20 5.28 64.16
C ALA A 549 -2.50 4.98 64.92
N ALA A 550 -3.08 3.80 64.71
CA ALA A 550 -4.29 3.33 65.44
C ALA A 550 -4.02 3.18 66.95
N ARG A 551 -2.88 2.55 67.32
CA ARG A 551 -2.46 2.44 68.74
C ARG A 551 -2.18 3.82 69.35
N TYR A 552 -1.57 4.73 68.61
CA TYR A 552 -1.37 6.13 69.09
C TYR A 552 -2.71 6.80 69.35
N PHE A 553 -3.73 6.61 68.49
CA PHE A 553 -5.04 7.15 68.64
C PHE A 553 -5.79 6.56 69.84
N ASP A 554 -5.62 5.26 70.13
CA ASP A 554 -6.19 4.58 71.31
C ASP A 554 -5.57 5.16 72.62
N ILE A 555 -4.27 5.36 72.66
CA ILE A 555 -3.57 5.96 73.80
C ILE A 555 -4.11 7.37 74.06
N LEU A 556 -4.34 8.17 73.01
CA LEU A 556 -4.95 9.51 73.14
C LEU A 556 -6.37 9.46 73.70
N ASN A 557 -7.19 8.49 73.29
CA ASN A 557 -8.52 8.25 73.81
C ASN A 557 -8.51 7.94 75.33
N ILE A 558 -7.59 7.06 75.76
CA ILE A 558 -7.41 6.72 77.17
C ILE A 558 -7.00 7.97 77.96
N LEU A 559 -6.00 8.70 77.49
CA LEU A 559 -5.54 9.93 78.13
C LEU A 559 -6.65 11.01 78.18
N SER A 560 -7.48 11.14 77.14
CA SER A 560 -8.60 12.07 77.11
C SER A 560 -9.65 11.70 78.13
N THR A 561 -9.96 10.43 78.29
CA THR A 561 -10.92 9.92 79.28
C THR A 561 -10.38 10.13 80.72
N GLU A 562 -9.11 9.92 80.93
CA GLU A 562 -8.48 10.16 82.24
C GLU A 562 -8.47 11.65 82.63
N VAL A 563 -8.13 12.55 81.68
CA VAL A 563 -8.22 14.00 81.89
C VAL A 563 -9.68 14.44 82.17
N LEU A 564 -10.68 13.90 81.48
CA LEU A 564 -12.08 14.17 81.74
C LEU A 564 -12.53 13.68 83.12
N ASN A 565 -12.09 12.53 83.57
CA ASN A 565 -12.37 12.00 84.89
C ASN A 565 -11.75 12.86 86.01
N LEU A 566 -10.50 13.36 85.80
CA LEU A 566 -9.86 14.29 86.70
C LEU A 566 -10.53 15.66 86.83
N VAL A 567 -11.19 16.11 85.75
CA VAL A 567 -11.95 17.37 85.74
C VAL A 567 -13.36 17.19 86.35
N SER A 568 -13.97 16.00 86.22
CA SER A 568 -15.30 15.69 86.74
C SER A 568 -15.30 15.36 88.23
N THR A 569 -14.13 15.11 88.83
CA THR A 569 -13.96 14.79 90.26
C THR A 569 -13.57 16.03 91.09
N ARG A 570 -13.63 17.22 90.49
CA ARG A 570 -13.53 18.52 91.15
C ARG A 570 -14.90 19.25 91.03
#